data_684c50114dc519b6eca1b5b394037948
#
_entry.id   684c50114dc519b6eca1b5b394037948
#
_cell.length_a   1.000
_cell.length_b   1.000
_cell.length_c   1.000
_cell.angle_alpha   90.00
_cell.angle_beta   90.00
_cell.angle_gamma   90.00
#
_symmetry.space_group_name_H-M   'P 1'
#
loop_
_entity.id
_entity.type
_entity.pdbx_description
1 polymer ?
#
loop_
_entity_poly.entity_id
_entity_poly.type
_entity_poly.pdbx_seq_one_letter_code
_entity_poly.pdbx_strand_id
1 'polypeptide(L)'
;MKKLVIILVILIFGFTKAEQDTTKIIHNDPWIAYDKFLHFSVSASIVLSTQYTLEQKMNYKTEDAMFISSLVASVNGILKELWDDRQPNGFISKKDILANIAGITFGVFIIKI
;
A
#
# COMPACT_ATOMS: atom_id res chain seq x y z
N MET A 1 20.21 -1.03 -0.47
CA MET A 1 18.99 -1.46 -1.19
C MET A 1 18.52 -2.85 -0.84
N LYS A 2 19.41 -3.83 -0.61
CA LYS A 2 19.00 -5.18 -0.20
C LYS A 2 18.22 -5.20 1.12
N LYS A 3 18.63 -4.37 2.10
CA LYS A 3 17.92 -4.26 3.39
C LYS A 3 16.52 -3.71 3.20
N LEU A 4 16.33 -2.77 2.28
CA LEU A 4 15.02 -2.20 1.98
C LEU A 4 14.08 -3.25 1.40
N VAL A 5 14.57 -4.09 0.49
CA VAL A 5 13.78 -5.17 -0.11
C VAL A 5 13.31 -6.17 0.96
N ILE A 6 14.18 -6.52 1.90
CA ILE A 6 13.85 -7.43 3.00
C ILE A 6 12.74 -6.82 3.87
N ILE A 7 12.86 -5.54 4.21
CA ILE A 7 11.84 -4.82 4.99
C ILE A 7 10.50 -4.82 4.27
N LEU A 8 10.51 -4.58 2.96
CA LEU A 8 9.30 -4.58 2.13
C LEU A 8 8.64 -5.95 2.11
N VAL A 9 9.42 -7.03 2.00
CA VAL A 9 8.90 -8.39 2.02
C VAL A 9 8.24 -8.68 3.38
N ILE A 10 8.88 -8.29 4.47
CA ILE A 10 8.33 -8.48 5.82
C ILE A 10 7.00 -7.73 5.97
N LEU A 11 6.91 -6.50 5.46
CA LEU A 11 5.69 -5.71 5.52
C LEU A 11 4.56 -6.38 4.75
N ILE A 12 4.85 -6.92 3.56
CA ILE A 12 3.86 -7.62 2.73
C ILE A 12 3.35 -8.88 3.44
N PHE A 13 4.24 -9.67 4.04
CA PHE A 13 3.84 -10.85 4.79
C PHE A 13 3.02 -10.51 6.03
N GLY A 14 3.41 -9.45 6.74
CA GLY A 14 2.65 -8.95 7.88
C GLY A 14 1.23 -8.56 7.48
N PHE A 15 1.09 -7.91 6.34
CA PHE A 15 -0.21 -7.54 5.78
C PHE A 15 -1.09 -8.77 5.53
N THR A 16 -0.54 -9.81 4.93
CA THR A 16 -1.29 -11.03 4.59
C THR A 16 -1.86 -11.70 5.84
N LYS A 17 -1.07 -11.79 6.91
CA LYS A 17 -1.53 -12.36 8.19
C LYS A 17 -2.62 -11.51 8.84
N ALA A 18 -2.46 -10.20 8.80
CA ALA A 18 -3.37 -9.27 9.44
C ALA A 18 -4.75 -9.27 8.76
N GLU A 19 -4.79 -9.46 7.45
CA GLU A 19 -6.04 -9.49 6.71
C GLU A 19 -6.93 -10.64 7.15
N GLN A 20 -6.36 -11.74 7.64
CA GLN A 20 -7.13 -12.86 8.17
C GLN A 20 -7.78 -12.55 9.51
N ASP A 21 -7.19 -11.65 10.28
CA ASP A 21 -7.71 -11.28 11.60
C ASP A 21 -8.75 -10.16 11.54
N THR A 22 -8.84 -9.44 10.42
CA THR A 22 -9.74 -8.30 10.27
C THR A 22 -11.12 -8.68 9.70
N THR A 23 -11.43 -9.96 9.59
CA THR A 23 -12.70 -10.43 9.06
C THR A 23 -13.87 -10.25 10.02
N LYS A 24 -13.70 -9.55 11.11
CA LYS A 24 -14.78 -9.29 12.08
C LYS A 24 -15.75 -8.25 11.52
N ILE A 25 -17.01 -8.63 11.57
CA ILE A 25 -18.17 -7.95 10.99
C ILE A 25 -18.59 -6.75 11.85
N ILE A 26 -17.71 -5.81 12.09
CA ILE A 26 -18.13 -4.58 12.76
C ILE A 26 -17.74 -3.43 11.83
N HIS A 27 -18.75 -2.76 11.29
CA HIS A 27 -18.55 -1.58 10.45
C HIS A 27 -18.13 -0.37 11.27
N ASN A 28 -17.26 -0.59 12.24
CA ASN A 28 -16.61 0.48 12.96
C ASN A 28 -15.30 0.79 12.23
N ASP A 29 -15.18 2.01 11.73
CA ASP A 29 -14.08 2.41 10.87
C ASP A 29 -13.30 3.56 11.51
N PRO A 30 -12.55 3.30 12.59
CA PRO A 30 -11.78 4.34 13.27
C PRO A 30 -10.60 4.81 12.43
N TRP A 31 -10.17 6.05 12.64
CA TRP A 31 -9.00 6.59 11.97
C TRP A 31 -7.71 5.89 12.39
N ILE A 32 -7.59 5.55 13.67
CA ILE A 32 -6.42 4.84 14.19
C ILE A 32 -6.82 3.39 14.39
N ALA A 33 -6.48 2.55 13.42
CA ALA A 33 -6.81 1.14 13.45
C ALA A 33 -5.73 0.38 12.68
N TYR A 34 -5.67 -0.91 12.96
CA TYR A 34 -4.67 -1.78 12.34
C TYR A 34 -4.82 -1.84 10.84
N ASP A 35 -6.06 -1.87 10.35
CA ASP A 35 -6.31 -1.90 8.90
C ASP A 35 -5.81 -0.63 8.20
N LYS A 36 -5.91 0.54 8.84
CA LYS A 36 -5.39 1.79 8.28
C LYS A 36 -3.86 1.76 8.19
N PHE A 37 -3.23 1.24 9.23
CA PHE A 37 -1.78 1.05 9.22
C PHE A 37 -1.37 0.11 8.08
N LEU A 38 -2.13 -0.95 7.85
CA LEU A 38 -1.85 -1.90 6.77
C LEU A 38 -1.98 -1.25 5.40
N HIS A 39 -3.05 -0.49 5.17
CA HIS A 39 -3.22 0.23 3.91
C HIS A 39 -2.07 1.20 3.66
N PHE A 40 -1.67 1.93 4.68
CA PHE A 40 -0.53 2.84 4.61
C PHE A 40 0.76 2.08 4.26
N SER A 41 1.05 1.01 5.00
CA SER A 41 2.30 0.26 4.85
C SER A 41 2.39 -0.44 3.50
N VAL A 42 1.29 -1.04 3.04
CA VAL A 42 1.27 -1.74 1.75
C VAL A 42 1.43 -0.75 0.61
N SER A 43 0.74 0.38 0.66
CA SER A 43 0.86 1.41 -0.37
C SER A 43 2.30 1.93 -0.46
N ALA A 44 2.91 2.24 0.68
CA ALA A 44 4.30 2.68 0.71
C ALA A 44 5.24 1.60 0.17
N SER A 45 5.00 0.33 0.54
CA SER A 45 5.82 -0.80 0.07
C SER A 45 5.72 -0.98 -1.44
N ILE A 46 4.52 -0.84 -2.02
CA ILE A 46 4.31 -0.95 -3.46
C ILE A 46 5.07 0.16 -4.17
N VAL A 47 4.97 1.39 -3.69
CA VAL A 47 5.70 2.52 -4.28
C VAL A 47 7.21 2.25 -4.26
N LEU A 48 7.75 1.87 -3.11
CA LEU A 48 9.20 1.68 -2.96
C LEU A 48 9.71 0.48 -3.75
N SER A 49 9.00 -0.64 -3.74
CA SER A 49 9.44 -1.83 -4.48
C SER A 49 9.34 -1.63 -5.99
N THR A 50 8.29 -0.98 -6.47
CA THR A 50 8.13 -0.66 -7.89
C THR A 50 9.20 0.31 -8.34
N GLN A 51 9.46 1.34 -7.52
CA GLN A 51 10.52 2.32 -7.79
C GLN A 51 11.88 1.63 -7.93
N TYR A 52 12.21 0.77 -6.98
CA TYR A 52 13.47 0.03 -7.01
C TYR A 52 13.59 -0.78 -8.29
N THR A 53 12.54 -1.53 -8.62
CA THR A 53 12.55 -2.39 -9.82
C THR A 53 12.74 -1.57 -11.09
N LEU A 54 12.01 -0.47 -11.23
CA LEU A 54 12.07 0.36 -12.41
C LEU A 54 13.43 1.05 -12.56
N GLU A 55 13.99 1.57 -11.48
CA GLU A 55 15.28 2.26 -11.55
C GLU A 55 16.45 1.29 -11.68
N GLN A 56 16.48 0.21 -10.91
CA GLN A 56 17.65 -0.66 -10.83
C GLN A 56 17.64 -1.79 -11.85
N LYS A 57 16.47 -2.26 -12.25
CA LYS A 57 16.37 -3.39 -13.19
C LYS A 57 15.99 -2.97 -14.60
N MET A 58 15.24 -1.89 -14.74
CA MET A 58 14.73 -1.46 -16.04
C MET A 58 15.32 -0.13 -16.50
N ASN A 59 16.21 0.47 -15.72
CA ASN A 59 16.93 1.70 -16.06
C ASN A 59 16.02 2.90 -16.34
N TYR A 60 14.89 2.98 -15.67
CA TYR A 60 14.01 4.14 -15.77
C TYR A 60 14.60 5.31 -15.00
N LYS A 61 14.29 6.53 -15.45
CA LYS A 61 14.62 7.74 -14.70
C LYS A 61 13.80 7.78 -13.41
N THR A 62 14.37 8.35 -12.36
CA THR A 62 13.71 8.46 -11.06
C THR A 62 12.32 9.09 -11.17
N GLU A 63 12.17 10.16 -11.93
CA GLU A 63 10.91 10.87 -12.09
C GLU A 63 9.84 9.99 -12.77
N ASP A 64 10.20 9.32 -13.84
CA ASP A 64 9.30 8.44 -14.57
C ASP A 64 8.91 7.25 -13.71
N ALA A 65 9.88 6.66 -13.01
CA ALA A 65 9.64 5.55 -12.11
C ALA A 65 8.71 5.94 -10.96
N MET A 66 8.86 7.17 -10.44
CA MET A 66 8.01 7.70 -9.37
C MET A 66 6.55 7.83 -9.81
N PHE A 67 6.34 8.33 -11.02
CA PHE A 67 4.98 8.43 -11.59
C PHE A 67 4.34 7.04 -11.71
N ILE A 68 5.08 6.08 -12.29
CA ILE A 68 4.58 4.72 -12.50
C ILE A 68 4.33 4.02 -11.16
N SER A 69 5.25 4.13 -10.21
CA SER A 69 5.11 3.47 -8.90
C SER A 69 3.91 4.02 -8.13
N SER A 70 3.69 5.32 -8.17
CA SER A 70 2.54 5.95 -7.53
C SER A 70 1.23 5.50 -8.19
N LEU A 71 1.23 5.39 -9.51
CA LEU A 71 0.06 4.93 -10.26
C LEU A 71 -0.28 3.47 -9.93
N VAL A 72 0.73 2.60 -9.89
CA VAL A 72 0.55 1.19 -9.54
C VAL A 72 -0.02 1.04 -8.13
N ALA A 73 0.52 1.77 -7.17
CA ALA A 73 0.03 1.74 -5.80
C ALA A 73 -1.41 2.25 -5.71
N SER A 74 -1.74 3.31 -6.44
CA SER A 74 -3.10 3.88 -6.46
C SER A 74 -4.11 2.89 -7.02
N VAL A 75 -3.80 2.26 -8.15
CA VAL A 75 -4.67 1.26 -8.77
C VAL A 75 -4.86 0.07 -7.84
N ASN A 76 -3.79 -0.41 -7.22
CA ASN A 76 -3.87 -1.52 -6.28
C ASN A 76 -4.78 -1.19 -5.08
N GLY A 77 -4.67 0.01 -4.54
CA GLY A 77 -5.51 0.45 -3.43
C GLY A 77 -6.99 0.50 -3.81
N ILE A 78 -7.30 1.03 -5.00
CA ILE A 78 -8.67 1.08 -5.48
C ILE A 78 -9.23 -0.31 -5.70
N LEU A 79 -8.46 -1.21 -6.32
CA LEU A 79 -8.88 -2.59 -6.55
C LEU A 79 -9.15 -3.32 -5.23
N LYS A 80 -8.33 -3.08 -4.22
CA LYS A 80 -8.51 -3.67 -2.89
C LYS A 80 -9.84 -3.21 -2.27
N GLU A 81 -10.15 -1.92 -2.37
CA GLU A 81 -11.40 -1.38 -1.83
C GLU A 81 -12.63 -1.94 -2.57
N LEU A 82 -12.55 -2.08 -3.88
CA LEU A 82 -13.61 -2.68 -4.67
C LEU A 82 -13.79 -4.16 -4.32
N TRP A 83 -12.70 -4.87 -4.08
CA TRP A 83 -12.74 -6.25 -3.64
C TRP A 83 -13.41 -6.37 -2.28
N ASP A 84 -13.03 -5.52 -1.33
CA ASP A 84 -13.61 -5.53 0.02
C ASP A 84 -15.11 -5.23 -0.01
N ASP A 85 -15.54 -4.32 -0.90
CA ASP A 85 -16.96 -3.98 -1.05
C ASP A 85 -17.79 -5.18 -1.51
N ARG A 86 -17.20 -6.08 -2.28
CA ARG A 86 -17.90 -7.27 -2.81
C ARG A 86 -17.98 -8.42 -1.80
N GLN A 87 -17.22 -8.36 -0.71
CA GLN A 87 -17.26 -9.41 0.30
C GLN A 87 -18.54 -9.31 1.14
N PRO A 88 -19.04 -10.43 1.71
CA PRO A 88 -20.14 -10.37 2.65
C PRO A 88 -19.80 -9.39 3.79
N ASN A 89 -20.70 -8.45 4.05
CA ASN A 89 -20.49 -7.38 5.04
C ASN A 89 -19.33 -6.44 4.72
N GLY A 90 -18.91 -6.43 3.45
CA GLY A 90 -17.87 -5.50 3.01
C GLY A 90 -18.41 -4.11 2.73
N PHE A 91 -17.53 -3.12 2.74
CA PHE A 91 -17.89 -1.74 2.42
C PHE A 91 -16.65 -1.01 1.91
N ILE A 92 -16.88 0.09 1.17
CA ILE A 92 -15.80 0.97 0.73
C ILE A 92 -15.50 1.94 1.85
N SER A 93 -14.26 1.93 2.33
CA SER A 93 -13.83 2.82 3.41
C SER A 93 -13.06 4.00 2.82
N LYS A 94 -13.60 5.21 2.99
CA LYS A 94 -12.91 6.44 2.58
C LYS A 94 -11.64 6.64 3.40
N LYS A 95 -11.65 6.22 4.66
CA LYS A 95 -10.47 6.31 5.53
C LYS A 95 -9.35 5.38 5.06
N ASP A 96 -9.70 4.20 4.56
CA ASP A 96 -8.71 3.28 3.98
C ASP A 96 -8.08 3.87 2.72
N ILE A 97 -8.88 4.54 1.90
CA ILE A 97 -8.37 5.23 0.71
C ILE A 97 -7.41 6.35 1.12
N LEU A 98 -7.74 7.12 2.15
CA LEU A 98 -6.86 8.16 2.66
C LEU A 98 -5.57 7.58 3.23
N ALA A 99 -5.64 6.44 3.90
CA ALA A 99 -4.45 5.75 4.39
C ALA A 99 -3.56 5.29 3.23
N ASN A 100 -4.16 4.82 2.14
CA ASN A 100 -3.41 4.47 0.93
C ASN A 100 -2.70 5.69 0.34
N ILE A 101 -3.39 6.82 0.24
CA ILE A 101 -2.81 8.06 -0.26
C ILE A 101 -1.64 8.51 0.63
N ALA A 102 -1.82 8.43 1.94
CA ALA A 102 -0.76 8.79 2.88
C ALA A 102 0.45 7.88 2.72
N GLY A 103 0.24 6.58 2.50
CA GLY A 103 1.31 5.62 2.26
C GLY A 103 2.07 5.91 0.97
N ILE A 104 1.35 6.24 -0.10
CA ILE A 104 1.96 6.61 -1.39
C ILE A 104 2.80 7.87 -1.20
N THR A 105 2.27 8.87 -0.53
CA THR A 105 2.97 10.13 -0.26
C THR A 105 4.25 9.88 0.54
N PHE A 106 4.16 9.04 1.55
CA PHE A 106 5.31 8.66 2.36
C PHE A 106 6.38 7.95 1.53
N GLY A 107 5.96 7.02 0.66
CA GLY A 107 6.88 6.31 -0.23
C GLY A 107 7.60 7.27 -1.18
N VAL A 108 6.86 8.20 -1.77
CA VAL A 108 7.44 9.22 -2.66
C VAL A 108 8.42 10.11 -1.88
N PHE A 109 8.07 10.47 -0.66
CA PHE A 109 8.96 11.27 0.20
C PHE A 109 10.28 10.55 0.42
N ILE A 110 10.25 9.26 0.74
CA ILE A 110 11.46 8.45 0.94
C ILE A 110 12.32 8.43 -0.32
N ILE A 111 11.69 8.29 -1.50
CA ILE A 111 12.43 8.28 -2.76
C ILE A 111 13.19 9.58 -2.96
N LYS A 112 12.58 10.70 -2.58
CA LYS A 112 13.17 12.02 -2.81
C LYS A 112 14.27 12.39 -1.81
N ILE A 113 14.33 11.76 -0.67
CA ILE A 113 15.46 11.99 0.22
C ILE A 113 16.64 11.12 -0.16
#